data_56302cf0316bc92f538ccef6694ad440
#
_entry.id   56302cf0316bc92f538ccef6694ad440
#
_cell.length_a   1.000
_cell.length_b   1.000
_cell.length_c   1.000
_cell.angle_alpha   90.00
_cell.angle_beta   90.00
_cell.angle_gamma   90.00
#
_symmetry.space_group_name_H-M   'P 1'
#
loop_
_entity.id
_entity.type
_entity.pdbx_description
1 polymer ?
#
loop_
_entity_poly.entity_id
_entity_poly.type
_entity_poly.pdbx_seq_one_letter_code
_entity_poly.pdbx_strand_id
1 'polypeptide(L)'
;MKKFFSFLASAALATCAYAQYTNGVFLLNEDWFGHNSSTVNFYSYADGTIQYRVFQKENEGKTLGNTTQFMAQDANNIYFCSKQNYGSTGGRFDIVDAKTLKLKQSFAAFAGGGDTRACYPFSDTKVYVGTTKGLYIYNPTTGEITSTPISGTDAKEPGEMVEANGKLLVNALNMGIYVIDTNTDQLEKTIELGKGTCTLFKVNDEVWAAVNNCTWGTPSASNIEQFVEIDTQSFEAKTPVTVPMACQNSSFAWQKTSPAIDAKNRVLYYAPASGGNFISKYDMNTGEFSQNFITIPQGQKMYGNVCDLDPNTGNFVVETFVDYSSQNYYLHIYNKDGEEVGEQIQLTKGYWFPAMVMFAKAEQTPTGITDANAEKTVASVKYFNISGMSSNEPFEGLNIVVTNYTDGSHSAVKKMMK
;
A
#
# COMPACT_ATOMS: atom_id res chain seq x y z
N MET A 1 31.75 1.23 -65.18
CA MET A 1 31.61 1.86 -63.88
C MET A 1 30.20 1.59 -63.38
N LYS A 2 30.02 0.55 -62.56
CA LYS A 2 28.70 0.24 -61.93
C LYS A 2 28.68 0.84 -60.53
N LYS A 3 27.79 1.81 -60.29
CA LYS A 3 27.55 2.41 -58.97
C LYS A 3 26.65 1.47 -58.18
N PHE A 4 27.15 0.89 -57.08
CA PHE A 4 26.36 0.22 -56.06
C PHE A 4 25.76 1.29 -55.15
N PHE A 5 24.45 1.40 -55.11
CA PHE A 5 23.71 2.11 -54.07
C PHE A 5 23.42 1.16 -52.91
N SER A 6 24.10 1.39 -51.80
CA SER A 6 23.82 0.69 -50.55
C SER A 6 22.67 1.40 -49.83
N PHE A 7 21.52 0.75 -49.75
CA PHE A 7 20.39 1.22 -48.94
C PHE A 7 20.62 0.71 -47.51
N LEU A 8 21.08 1.55 -46.61
CA LEU A 8 20.99 1.29 -45.16
C LEU A 8 19.53 1.53 -44.73
N ALA A 9 18.77 0.46 -44.51
CA ALA A 9 17.51 0.50 -43.82
C ALA A 9 17.78 0.63 -42.31
N SER A 10 17.71 1.83 -41.77
CA SER A 10 17.68 2.06 -40.34
C SER A 10 16.33 1.60 -39.80
N ALA A 11 16.28 0.39 -39.26
CA ALA A 11 15.15 -0.05 -38.46
C ALA A 11 15.19 0.74 -37.14
N ALA A 12 14.41 1.81 -37.07
CA ALA A 12 14.09 2.48 -35.81
C ALA A 12 13.23 1.50 -34.99
N LEU A 13 13.86 0.79 -34.06
CA LEU A 13 13.16 0.12 -32.99
C LEU A 13 12.52 1.22 -32.13
N ALA A 14 11.25 1.51 -32.38
CA ALA A 14 10.42 2.25 -31.45
C ALA A 14 10.24 1.36 -30.22
N THR A 15 11.15 1.46 -29.26
CA THR A 15 10.89 1.00 -27.90
C THR A 15 9.76 1.88 -27.39
N CYS A 16 8.54 1.35 -27.39
CA CYS A 16 7.47 1.92 -26.57
C CYS A 16 7.97 1.88 -25.13
N ALA A 17 8.51 3.00 -24.65
CA ALA A 17 8.78 3.18 -23.24
C ALA A 17 7.41 3.20 -22.55
N TYR A 18 6.98 2.05 -22.02
CA TYR A 18 5.83 2.02 -21.13
C TYR A 18 6.17 2.89 -19.93
N ALA A 19 5.25 3.74 -19.55
CA ALA A 19 5.39 4.50 -18.32
C ALA A 19 5.58 3.52 -17.17
N GLN A 20 6.64 3.71 -16.40
CA GLN A 20 6.91 2.87 -15.23
C GLN A 20 6.62 3.71 -13.98
N TYR A 21 5.57 3.33 -13.27
CA TYR A 21 5.13 3.99 -12.04
C TYR A 21 5.80 3.33 -10.82
N THR A 22 7.14 3.35 -10.78
CA THR A 22 7.93 2.62 -9.77
C THR A 22 8.73 3.52 -8.83
N ASN A 23 8.82 4.83 -9.11
CA ASN A 23 9.59 5.77 -8.32
C ASN A 23 8.75 7.01 -7.99
N GLY A 24 7.95 6.91 -6.95
CA GLY A 24 7.06 7.98 -6.54
C GLY A 24 5.91 7.50 -5.66
N VAL A 25 4.85 8.28 -5.62
CA VAL A 25 3.68 8.00 -4.79
C VAL A 25 2.40 8.11 -5.60
N PHE A 26 1.53 7.13 -5.44
CA PHE A 26 0.17 7.15 -5.95
C PHE A 26 -0.73 7.95 -5.03
N LEU A 27 -1.51 8.84 -5.61
CA LEU A 27 -2.48 9.70 -4.96
C LEU A 27 -3.87 9.25 -5.41
N LEU A 28 -4.53 8.43 -4.59
CA LEU A 28 -5.87 7.92 -4.89
C LEU A 28 -6.90 8.96 -4.53
N ASN A 29 -7.83 9.21 -5.45
CA ASN A 29 -8.87 10.21 -5.30
C ASN A 29 -10.25 9.60 -5.50
N GLU A 30 -11.20 9.92 -4.61
CA GLU A 30 -12.61 9.59 -4.83
C GLU A 30 -13.17 10.30 -6.05
N ASP A 31 -12.58 11.46 -6.38
CA ASP A 31 -13.11 12.43 -7.30
C ASP A 31 -14.48 12.97 -6.82
N TRP A 32 -15.21 13.70 -7.61
CA TRP A 32 -16.45 14.33 -7.15
C TRP A 32 -17.59 13.31 -7.03
N PHE A 33 -17.91 12.93 -5.78
CA PHE A 33 -18.94 11.94 -5.45
C PHE A 33 -20.26 12.18 -6.19
N GLY A 34 -20.76 11.17 -6.88
CA GLY A 34 -21.98 11.22 -7.67
C GLY A 34 -21.86 11.93 -9.02
N HIS A 35 -20.69 12.50 -9.37
CA HIS A 35 -20.45 13.21 -10.62
C HIS A 35 -19.38 12.51 -11.47
N ASN A 36 -18.30 12.05 -10.87
CA ASN A 36 -17.17 11.48 -11.58
C ASN A 36 -16.81 10.09 -11.02
N SER A 37 -16.17 9.29 -11.86
CA SER A 37 -15.48 8.09 -11.41
C SER A 37 -14.17 8.45 -10.71
N SER A 38 -13.73 7.62 -9.80
CA SER A 38 -12.47 7.78 -9.08
C SER A 38 -11.26 7.79 -10.00
N THR A 39 -10.20 8.38 -9.53
CA THR A 39 -8.95 8.53 -10.27
C THR A 39 -7.76 8.26 -9.39
N VAL A 40 -6.61 8.02 -10.02
CA VAL A 40 -5.33 8.00 -9.33
C VAL A 40 -4.36 8.92 -10.08
N ASN A 41 -3.69 9.80 -9.34
CA ASN A 41 -2.58 10.61 -9.82
C ASN A 41 -1.26 9.96 -9.35
N PHE A 42 -0.16 10.36 -9.95
CA PHE A 42 1.17 9.87 -9.57
C PHE A 42 2.13 11.04 -9.43
N TYR A 43 2.69 11.21 -8.24
CA TYR A 43 3.79 12.13 -8.01
C TYR A 43 5.10 11.40 -8.24
N SER A 44 5.85 11.85 -9.24
CA SER A 44 7.13 11.27 -9.65
C SER A 44 8.28 11.90 -8.86
N TYR A 45 9.07 11.09 -8.19
CA TYR A 45 10.29 11.55 -7.50
C TYR A 45 11.43 11.88 -8.47
N ALA A 46 11.37 11.36 -9.69
CA ALA A 46 12.43 11.57 -10.67
C ALA A 46 12.52 13.03 -11.15
N ASP A 47 11.39 13.70 -11.24
CA ASP A 47 11.30 15.07 -11.78
C ASP A 47 10.42 16.02 -10.94
N GLY A 48 9.85 15.53 -9.83
CA GLY A 48 9.00 16.32 -8.96
C GLY A 48 7.67 16.74 -9.55
N THR A 49 7.15 16.01 -10.54
CA THR A 49 5.91 16.37 -11.23
C THR A 49 4.73 15.48 -10.88
N ILE A 50 3.50 16.04 -11.02
CA ILE A 50 2.26 15.29 -10.90
C ILE A 50 1.81 14.82 -12.29
N GLN A 51 1.67 13.51 -12.44
CA GLN A 51 1.00 12.89 -13.58
C GLN A 51 -0.46 12.62 -13.21
N TYR A 52 -1.37 13.30 -13.89
CA TYR A 52 -2.79 13.23 -13.58
C TYR A 52 -3.48 12.06 -14.27
N ARG A 53 -4.44 11.43 -13.55
CA ARG A 53 -5.36 10.40 -14.07
C ARG A 53 -4.61 9.26 -14.76
N VAL A 54 -3.53 8.79 -14.13
CA VAL A 54 -2.61 7.82 -14.74
C VAL A 54 -3.31 6.50 -15.12
N PHE A 55 -4.33 6.06 -14.38
CA PHE A 55 -5.12 4.89 -14.78
C PHE A 55 -5.83 5.14 -16.12
N GLN A 56 -6.57 6.25 -16.25
CA GLN A 56 -7.31 6.58 -17.49
C GLN A 56 -6.35 6.82 -18.67
N LYS A 57 -5.20 7.43 -18.40
CA LYS A 57 -4.15 7.64 -19.41
C LYS A 57 -3.66 6.32 -19.99
N GLU A 58 -3.45 5.32 -19.15
CA GLU A 58 -2.97 4.01 -19.58
C GLU A 58 -4.07 3.09 -20.13
N ASN A 59 -5.34 3.39 -19.86
CA ASN A 59 -6.50 2.57 -20.22
C ASN A 59 -7.58 3.43 -20.91
N GLU A 60 -7.35 3.76 -22.17
CA GLU A 60 -8.25 4.63 -22.94
C GLU A 60 -9.71 4.14 -22.89
N GLY A 61 -10.62 5.06 -22.59
CA GLY A 61 -12.06 4.77 -22.48
C GLY A 61 -12.47 3.97 -21.24
N LYS A 62 -11.55 3.73 -20.30
CA LYS A 62 -11.84 3.06 -19.03
C LYS A 62 -11.74 4.03 -17.85
N THR A 63 -12.49 3.72 -16.79
CA THR A 63 -12.44 4.44 -15.52
C THR A 63 -12.30 3.44 -14.37
N LEU A 64 -11.86 3.89 -13.22
CA LEU A 64 -12.07 3.17 -11.96
C LEU A 64 -13.55 3.21 -11.56
N GLY A 65 -13.92 2.44 -10.56
CA GLY A 65 -15.23 2.55 -9.92
C GLY A 65 -15.47 3.93 -9.30
N ASN A 66 -16.63 4.11 -8.67
CA ASN A 66 -16.94 5.33 -7.95
C ASN A 66 -16.57 5.18 -6.47
N THR A 67 -16.09 6.25 -5.87
CA THR A 67 -15.71 6.27 -4.46
C THR A 67 -14.71 5.16 -4.15
N THR A 68 -13.63 5.10 -4.93
CA THR A 68 -12.49 4.22 -4.67
C THR A 68 -11.70 4.83 -3.53
N GLN A 69 -11.63 4.14 -2.40
CA GLN A 69 -11.08 4.68 -1.15
C GLN A 69 -9.92 3.85 -0.60
N PHE A 70 -9.63 2.72 -1.21
CA PHE A 70 -8.55 1.85 -0.78
C PHE A 70 -7.83 1.25 -1.98
N MET A 71 -6.52 1.16 -1.87
CA MET A 71 -5.67 0.45 -2.82
C MET A 71 -4.59 -0.34 -2.08
N ALA A 72 -4.16 -1.45 -2.67
CA ALA A 72 -3.03 -2.24 -2.19
C ALA A 72 -2.17 -2.67 -3.37
N GLN A 73 -0.93 -3.04 -3.10
CA GLN A 73 0.04 -3.45 -4.12
C GLN A 73 0.80 -4.70 -3.68
N ASP A 74 0.92 -5.66 -4.60
CA ASP A 74 1.95 -6.71 -4.56
C ASP A 74 3.08 -6.42 -5.58
N ALA A 75 3.91 -7.40 -5.88
CA ALA A 75 5.00 -7.25 -6.84
C ALA A 75 4.53 -7.04 -8.29
N ASN A 76 3.34 -7.53 -8.64
CA ASN A 76 2.84 -7.63 -10.01
C ASN A 76 1.58 -6.81 -10.27
N ASN A 77 0.83 -6.46 -9.23
CA ASN A 77 -0.49 -5.86 -9.35
C ASN A 77 -0.70 -4.71 -8.37
N ILE A 78 -1.54 -3.75 -8.79
CA ILE A 78 -2.22 -2.83 -7.89
C ILE A 78 -3.71 -3.17 -7.93
N TYR A 79 -4.32 -3.19 -6.76
CA TYR A 79 -5.71 -3.50 -6.52
C TYR A 79 -6.44 -2.25 -6.06
N PHE A 80 -7.58 -1.94 -6.67
CA PHE A 80 -8.43 -0.82 -6.29
C PHE A 80 -9.76 -1.33 -5.74
N CYS A 81 -10.13 -0.85 -4.56
CA CYS A 81 -11.38 -1.18 -3.89
C CYS A 81 -12.34 0.01 -3.96
N SER A 82 -13.45 -0.16 -4.65
CA SER A 82 -14.46 0.87 -4.88
C SER A 82 -15.74 0.55 -4.14
N LYS A 83 -16.35 1.57 -3.53
CA LYS A 83 -17.62 1.43 -2.83
C LYS A 83 -18.76 1.08 -3.78
N GLN A 84 -18.73 1.58 -5.02
CA GLN A 84 -19.79 1.40 -6.00
C GLN A 84 -19.24 1.53 -7.42
N ASN A 85 -20.05 1.16 -8.42
CA ASN A 85 -19.64 1.21 -9.82
C ASN A 85 -20.67 1.86 -10.76
N TYR A 86 -21.74 2.45 -10.25
CA TYR A 86 -22.73 3.10 -11.10
C TYR A 86 -22.13 4.31 -11.86
N GLY A 87 -22.49 4.44 -13.13
CA GLY A 87 -22.01 5.54 -13.97
C GLY A 87 -20.52 5.46 -14.36
N SER A 88 -19.82 4.33 -14.07
CA SER A 88 -18.44 4.11 -14.47
C SER A 88 -18.28 2.87 -15.35
N THR A 89 -17.14 2.75 -16.03
CA THR A 89 -16.73 1.52 -16.72
C THR A 89 -15.89 0.61 -15.82
N GLY A 90 -15.48 1.07 -14.64
CA GLY A 90 -14.73 0.33 -13.64
C GLY A 90 -15.62 -0.49 -12.74
N GLY A 91 -15.01 -1.40 -12.03
CA GLY A 91 -15.65 -2.30 -11.10
C GLY A 91 -15.64 -1.81 -9.65
N ARG A 92 -16.20 -2.63 -8.78
CA ARG A 92 -15.98 -2.54 -7.35
C ARG A 92 -14.58 -3.02 -6.94
N PHE A 93 -13.97 -3.85 -7.79
CA PHE A 93 -12.61 -4.33 -7.58
C PHE A 93 -11.90 -4.38 -8.94
N ASP A 94 -10.91 -3.51 -9.12
CA ASP A 94 -10.15 -3.38 -10.34
C ASP A 94 -8.69 -3.78 -10.08
N ILE A 95 -8.12 -4.58 -10.98
CA ILE A 95 -6.75 -5.09 -10.89
C ILE A 95 -5.96 -4.59 -12.09
N VAL A 96 -4.85 -3.92 -11.83
CA VAL A 96 -3.95 -3.42 -12.86
C VAL A 96 -2.54 -3.98 -12.70
N ASP A 97 -1.76 -3.92 -13.75
CA ASP A 97 -0.33 -4.19 -13.70
C ASP A 97 0.40 -3.12 -12.89
N ALA A 98 1.24 -3.52 -11.95
CA ALA A 98 1.86 -2.60 -10.99
C ALA A 98 2.83 -1.59 -11.63
N LYS A 99 3.40 -1.91 -12.80
CA LYS A 99 4.39 -1.06 -13.49
C LYS A 99 3.75 -0.16 -14.54
N THR A 100 2.80 -0.71 -15.28
CA THR A 100 2.22 -0.06 -16.47
C THR A 100 0.84 0.49 -16.23
N LEU A 101 0.20 0.17 -15.11
CA LEU A 101 -1.20 0.46 -14.78
C LEU A 101 -2.22 -0.04 -15.80
N LYS A 102 -1.82 -0.95 -16.69
CA LYS A 102 -2.75 -1.58 -17.63
C LYS A 102 -3.75 -2.46 -16.88
N LEU A 103 -5.04 -2.25 -17.17
CA LEU A 103 -6.13 -3.01 -16.58
C LEU A 103 -6.00 -4.49 -16.96
N LYS A 104 -5.89 -5.36 -15.97
CA LYS A 104 -5.87 -6.82 -16.14
C LYS A 104 -7.26 -7.40 -15.99
N GLN A 105 -8.00 -6.94 -14.96
CA GLN A 105 -9.33 -7.45 -14.65
C GLN A 105 -10.16 -6.43 -13.86
N SER A 106 -11.48 -6.54 -14.00
CA SER A 106 -12.45 -5.69 -13.32
C SER A 106 -13.66 -6.50 -12.91
N PHE A 107 -14.07 -6.39 -11.66
CA PHE A 107 -15.27 -7.03 -11.11
C PHE A 107 -16.31 -5.97 -10.78
N ALA A 108 -17.35 -5.89 -11.59
CA ALA A 108 -18.45 -4.94 -11.38
C ALA A 108 -19.29 -5.26 -10.13
N ALA A 109 -19.33 -6.52 -9.74
CA ALA A 109 -20.06 -7.00 -8.57
C ALA A 109 -19.47 -8.31 -8.06
N PHE A 110 -19.71 -8.60 -6.78
CA PHE A 110 -19.47 -9.90 -6.16
C PHE A 110 -20.77 -10.72 -6.18
N ALA A 111 -20.68 -12.03 -6.15
CA ALA A 111 -21.85 -12.91 -6.22
C ALA A 111 -22.87 -12.64 -5.09
N GLY A 112 -22.39 -12.33 -3.88
CA GLY A 112 -23.24 -11.93 -2.75
C GLY A 112 -23.62 -10.44 -2.71
N GLY A 113 -23.20 -9.66 -3.72
CA GLY A 113 -23.29 -8.20 -3.69
C GLY A 113 -22.27 -7.58 -2.77
N GLY A 114 -22.48 -6.30 -2.44
CA GLY A 114 -21.62 -5.56 -1.53
C GLY A 114 -20.59 -4.68 -2.24
N ASP A 115 -20.19 -3.65 -1.52
CA ASP A 115 -19.14 -2.71 -1.93
C ASP A 115 -17.81 -3.17 -1.32
N THR A 116 -16.70 -3.05 -2.06
CA THR A 116 -15.38 -3.37 -1.52
C THR A 116 -14.91 -2.30 -0.55
N ARG A 117 -14.20 -2.75 0.49
CA ARG A 117 -13.66 -1.87 1.53
C ARG A 117 -12.15 -1.84 1.55
N ALA A 118 -11.52 -3.02 1.58
CA ALA A 118 -10.08 -3.18 1.62
C ALA A 118 -9.71 -4.52 0.99
N CYS A 119 -8.45 -4.69 0.64
CA CYS A 119 -7.92 -5.97 0.22
C CYS A 119 -6.51 -6.18 0.81
N TYR A 120 -6.12 -7.44 0.90
CA TYR A 120 -4.82 -7.84 1.39
C TYR A 120 -4.18 -8.85 0.42
N PRO A 121 -3.18 -8.45 -0.37
CA PRO A 121 -2.41 -9.36 -1.20
C PRO A 121 -1.56 -10.26 -0.30
N PHE A 122 -1.98 -11.52 -0.15
CA PHE A 122 -1.33 -12.48 0.72
C PHE A 122 -0.25 -13.28 -0.01
N SER A 123 -0.52 -13.70 -1.24
CA SER A 123 0.42 -14.46 -2.07
C SER A 123 0.10 -14.32 -3.56
N ASP A 124 0.92 -14.89 -4.44
CA ASP A 124 0.70 -14.89 -5.89
C ASP A 124 -0.59 -15.60 -6.32
N THR A 125 -1.21 -16.37 -5.44
CA THR A 125 -2.45 -17.11 -5.70
C THR A 125 -3.60 -16.68 -4.80
N LYS A 126 -3.39 -15.71 -3.88
CA LYS A 126 -4.39 -15.36 -2.88
C LYS A 126 -4.38 -13.89 -2.51
N VAL A 127 -5.49 -13.23 -2.74
CA VAL A 127 -5.80 -11.88 -2.25
C VAL A 127 -7.11 -11.95 -1.49
N TYR A 128 -7.10 -11.54 -0.24
CA TYR A 128 -8.33 -11.39 0.54
C TYR A 128 -8.99 -10.06 0.22
N VAL A 129 -10.30 -10.08 -0.01
CA VAL A 129 -11.08 -8.91 -0.42
C VAL A 129 -12.25 -8.72 0.53
N GLY A 130 -12.16 -7.70 1.37
CA GLY A 130 -13.22 -7.31 2.30
C GLY A 130 -14.31 -6.50 1.60
N THR A 131 -15.55 -6.90 1.82
CA THR A 131 -16.73 -6.22 1.28
C THR A 131 -17.76 -5.97 2.37
N THR A 132 -18.79 -5.18 2.07
CA THR A 132 -19.94 -5.00 2.98
C THR A 132 -20.78 -6.27 3.16
N LYS A 133 -20.41 -7.38 2.52
CA LYS A 133 -21.10 -8.67 2.57
C LYS A 133 -20.18 -9.84 2.94
N GLY A 134 -19.01 -9.55 3.47
CA GLY A 134 -18.06 -10.56 3.93
C GLY A 134 -16.71 -10.52 3.23
N LEU A 135 -15.88 -11.48 3.56
CA LEU A 135 -14.52 -11.61 3.07
C LEU A 135 -14.46 -12.63 1.94
N TYR A 136 -14.07 -12.20 0.75
CA TYR A 136 -13.88 -13.01 -0.44
C TYR A 136 -12.41 -13.29 -0.69
N ILE A 137 -12.11 -14.26 -1.56
CA ILE A 137 -10.76 -14.59 -2.00
C ILE A 137 -10.67 -14.45 -3.52
N TYR A 138 -9.74 -13.66 -3.98
CA TYR A 138 -9.36 -13.53 -5.37
C TYR A 138 -8.05 -14.27 -5.63
N ASN A 139 -7.97 -15.04 -6.71
CA ASN A 139 -6.76 -15.70 -7.14
C ASN A 139 -6.14 -14.95 -8.34
N PRO A 140 -5.02 -14.23 -8.16
CA PRO A 140 -4.38 -13.48 -9.26
C PRO A 140 -3.89 -14.35 -10.42
N THR A 141 -3.58 -15.62 -10.17
CA THR A 141 -3.07 -16.54 -11.19
C THR A 141 -4.19 -17.04 -12.11
N THR A 142 -5.37 -17.38 -11.57
CA THR A 142 -6.51 -17.85 -12.36
C THR A 142 -7.45 -16.74 -12.78
N GLY A 143 -7.39 -15.59 -12.11
CA GLY A 143 -8.32 -14.48 -12.31
C GLY A 143 -9.72 -14.73 -11.72
N GLU A 144 -9.88 -15.72 -10.86
CA GLU A 144 -11.16 -16.10 -10.27
C GLU A 144 -11.33 -15.50 -8.87
N ILE A 145 -12.58 -15.17 -8.53
CA ILE A 145 -12.98 -14.80 -7.19
C ILE A 145 -14.00 -15.79 -6.63
N THR A 146 -13.95 -16.09 -5.33
CA THR A 146 -14.90 -17.03 -4.70
C THR A 146 -16.34 -16.56 -4.89
N SER A 147 -17.24 -17.51 -5.11
CA SER A 147 -18.67 -17.22 -5.31
C SER A 147 -19.41 -16.89 -4.02
N THR A 148 -18.83 -17.23 -2.87
CA THR A 148 -19.36 -16.93 -1.54
C THR A 148 -18.25 -16.37 -0.66
N PRO A 149 -18.58 -15.54 0.33
CA PRO A 149 -17.59 -15.10 1.31
C PRO A 149 -17.17 -16.27 2.23
N ILE A 150 -16.06 -16.09 2.91
CA ILE A 150 -15.64 -16.97 4.01
C ILE A 150 -16.79 -17.02 5.04
N SER A 151 -17.20 -18.22 5.40
CA SER A 151 -18.33 -18.43 6.30
C SER A 151 -18.14 -17.72 7.65
N GLY A 152 -19.17 -17.00 8.10
CA GLY A 152 -19.18 -16.26 9.35
C GLY A 152 -18.58 -14.84 9.25
N THR A 153 -18.08 -14.42 8.10
CA THR A 153 -17.53 -13.06 7.91
C THR A 153 -18.56 -12.06 7.37
N ASP A 154 -19.75 -12.50 7.03
CA ASP A 154 -20.85 -11.72 6.46
C ASP A 154 -21.66 -10.91 7.49
N ALA A 155 -21.44 -11.17 8.78
CA ALA A 155 -22.12 -10.46 9.86
C ALA A 155 -21.72 -9.00 10.01
N LYS A 156 -20.46 -8.67 9.68
CA LYS A 156 -19.89 -7.31 9.75
C LYS A 156 -18.96 -7.07 8.56
N GLU A 157 -18.80 -5.82 8.25
CA GLU A 157 -18.02 -5.37 7.11
C GLU A 157 -16.51 -5.53 7.33
N PRO A 158 -15.86 -6.54 6.74
CA PRO A 158 -14.41 -6.70 6.78
C PRO A 158 -13.69 -5.51 6.16
N GLY A 159 -12.78 -4.92 6.91
CA GLY A 159 -11.96 -3.77 6.51
C GLY A 159 -10.49 -4.10 6.39
N GLU A 160 -9.64 -3.22 6.94
CA GLU A 160 -8.18 -3.38 6.92
C GLU A 160 -7.72 -4.68 7.57
N MET A 161 -6.61 -5.20 7.06
CA MET A 161 -6.13 -6.55 7.38
C MET A 161 -4.63 -6.51 7.66
N VAL A 162 -4.19 -7.39 8.56
CA VAL A 162 -2.77 -7.65 8.82
C VAL A 162 -2.55 -9.15 8.98
N GLU A 163 -1.39 -9.63 8.55
CA GLU A 163 -0.99 -11.04 8.72
C GLU A 163 -0.04 -11.18 9.91
N ALA A 164 -0.23 -12.24 10.69
CA ALA A 164 0.67 -12.68 11.74
C ALA A 164 0.54 -14.20 11.98
N ASN A 165 1.69 -14.89 12.06
CA ASN A 165 1.77 -16.31 12.40
C ASN A 165 0.80 -17.23 11.63
N GLY A 166 0.70 -17.03 10.31
CA GLY A 166 -0.16 -17.85 9.44
C GLY A 166 -1.66 -17.59 9.62
N LYS A 167 -2.02 -16.48 10.27
CA LYS A 167 -3.40 -16.00 10.38
C LYS A 167 -3.53 -14.63 9.75
N LEU A 168 -4.67 -14.39 9.11
CA LEU A 168 -5.07 -13.06 8.71
C LEU A 168 -6.02 -12.49 9.76
N LEU A 169 -5.63 -11.37 10.34
CA LEU A 169 -6.48 -10.60 11.25
C LEU A 169 -7.19 -9.53 10.43
N VAL A 170 -8.50 -9.48 10.55
CA VAL A 170 -9.36 -8.60 9.74
C VAL A 170 -10.20 -7.70 10.64
N ASN A 171 -10.11 -6.41 10.45
CA ASN A 171 -10.99 -5.48 11.16
C ASN A 171 -12.45 -5.75 10.76
N ALA A 172 -13.24 -6.27 11.69
CA ALA A 172 -14.68 -6.43 11.55
C ALA A 172 -15.38 -5.25 12.21
N LEU A 173 -15.81 -4.29 11.40
CA LEU A 173 -16.25 -2.97 11.85
C LEU A 173 -17.26 -3.04 13.01
N ASN A 174 -16.94 -2.38 14.13
CA ASN A 174 -17.72 -2.32 15.36
C ASN A 174 -18.02 -3.69 16.04
N MET A 175 -17.29 -4.74 15.67
CA MET A 175 -17.44 -6.06 16.30
C MET A 175 -16.15 -6.50 16.99
N GLY A 176 -15.02 -6.27 16.36
CA GLY A 176 -13.73 -6.74 16.81
C GLY A 176 -12.85 -7.16 15.65
N ILE A 177 -12.18 -8.29 15.78
CA ILE A 177 -11.21 -8.75 14.80
C ILE A 177 -11.53 -10.20 14.43
N TYR A 178 -11.75 -10.48 13.16
CA TYR A 178 -11.80 -11.84 12.65
C TYR A 178 -10.41 -12.42 12.56
N VAL A 179 -10.22 -13.65 13.01
CA VAL A 179 -8.99 -14.44 12.87
C VAL A 179 -9.25 -15.53 11.84
N ILE A 180 -8.63 -15.39 10.67
CA ILE A 180 -8.77 -16.32 9.55
C ILE A 180 -7.51 -17.18 9.46
N ASP A 181 -7.66 -18.49 9.44
CA ASP A 181 -6.56 -19.40 9.11
C ASP A 181 -6.22 -19.30 7.63
N THR A 182 -4.98 -18.93 7.30
CA THR A 182 -4.58 -18.69 5.91
C THR A 182 -4.33 -19.96 5.09
N ASN A 183 -4.25 -21.12 5.74
CA ASN A 183 -4.10 -22.42 5.07
C ASN A 183 -5.46 -23.04 4.70
N THR A 184 -6.49 -22.85 5.55
CA THR A 184 -7.81 -23.42 5.35
C THR A 184 -8.84 -22.42 4.85
N ASP A 185 -8.53 -21.13 4.93
CA ASP A 185 -9.42 -20.01 4.62
C ASP A 185 -10.73 -20.04 5.45
N GLN A 186 -10.61 -20.41 6.73
CA GLN A 186 -11.74 -20.48 7.64
C GLN A 186 -11.62 -19.45 8.77
N LEU A 187 -12.77 -18.91 9.17
CA LEU A 187 -12.88 -18.09 10.38
C LEU A 187 -12.72 -19.02 11.59
N GLU A 188 -11.64 -18.85 12.36
CA GLU A 188 -11.41 -19.64 13.57
C GLU A 188 -12.11 -19.03 14.78
N LYS A 189 -12.01 -17.72 14.92
CA LYS A 189 -12.65 -16.97 16.02
C LYS A 189 -12.78 -15.50 15.70
N THR A 190 -13.55 -14.82 16.55
CA THR A 190 -13.62 -13.34 16.59
C THR A 190 -13.06 -12.88 17.93
N ILE A 191 -12.12 -11.94 17.89
CA ILE A 191 -11.61 -11.28 19.08
C ILE A 191 -12.53 -10.08 19.37
N GLU A 192 -13.30 -10.16 20.41
CA GLU A 192 -14.19 -9.07 20.85
C GLU A 192 -13.41 -8.06 21.67
N LEU A 193 -13.45 -6.79 21.31
CA LEU A 193 -12.76 -5.71 22.00
C LEU A 193 -13.67 -4.88 22.91
N GLY A 194 -14.95 -5.25 23.02
CA GLY A 194 -15.94 -4.58 23.87
C GLY A 194 -16.35 -3.18 23.42
N LYS A 195 -15.68 -2.62 22.39
CA LYS A 195 -15.94 -1.31 21.79
C LYS A 195 -15.74 -1.39 20.29
N GLY A 196 -16.07 -0.32 19.58
CA GLY A 196 -15.86 -0.25 18.13
C GLY A 196 -14.38 -0.35 17.76
N THR A 197 -14.03 -1.31 16.90
CA THR A 197 -12.70 -1.41 16.32
C THR A 197 -12.60 -0.44 15.15
N CYS A 198 -11.61 0.45 15.17
CA CYS A 198 -11.41 1.43 14.11
C CYS A 198 -10.49 0.93 13.01
N THR A 199 -9.37 0.38 13.40
CA THR A 199 -8.33 -0.05 12.47
C THR A 199 -7.45 -1.13 13.10
N LEU A 200 -6.79 -1.88 12.23
CA LEU A 200 -5.68 -2.75 12.57
C LEU A 200 -4.40 -2.20 11.95
N PHE A 201 -3.29 -2.34 12.66
CA PHE A 201 -1.98 -2.00 12.13
C PHE A 201 -0.89 -2.88 12.75
N LYS A 202 0.26 -2.90 12.11
CA LYS A 202 1.40 -3.72 12.54
C LYS A 202 2.61 -2.82 12.80
N VAL A 203 3.25 -2.99 13.94
CA VAL A 203 4.51 -2.34 14.28
C VAL A 203 5.54 -3.43 14.53
N ASN A 204 6.46 -3.62 13.59
CA ASN A 204 7.32 -4.81 13.53
C ASN A 204 6.48 -6.10 13.53
N ASP A 205 6.66 -6.98 14.50
CA ASP A 205 5.91 -8.23 14.63
C ASP A 205 4.67 -8.12 15.52
N GLU A 206 4.43 -6.94 16.10
CA GLU A 206 3.29 -6.69 16.97
C GLU A 206 2.07 -6.27 16.16
N VAL A 207 0.92 -6.85 16.47
CA VAL A 207 -0.38 -6.45 15.91
C VAL A 207 -1.13 -5.63 16.93
N TRP A 208 -1.64 -4.49 16.49
CA TRP A 208 -2.37 -3.53 17.30
C TRP A 208 -3.72 -3.19 16.70
N ALA A 209 -4.72 -3.05 17.55
CA ALA A 209 -6.01 -2.50 17.20
C ALA A 209 -6.18 -1.12 17.83
N ALA A 210 -6.67 -0.15 17.06
CA ALA A 210 -7.18 1.09 17.63
C ALA A 210 -8.66 0.94 17.91
N VAL A 211 -9.08 1.35 19.10
CA VAL A 211 -10.45 1.17 19.60
C VAL A 211 -11.03 2.50 20.05
N ASN A 212 -12.27 2.76 19.70
CA ASN A 212 -13.01 3.96 20.10
C ASN A 212 -14.46 3.64 20.45
N ASN A 213 -15.20 4.68 20.87
CA ASN A 213 -16.65 4.60 21.12
C ASN A 213 -17.49 4.81 19.86
N CYS A 214 -16.94 4.66 18.67
CA CYS A 214 -17.68 4.87 17.43
C CYS A 214 -18.84 3.90 17.34
N THR A 215 -20.01 4.44 17.14
CA THR A 215 -21.18 3.66 16.78
C THR A 215 -21.35 3.77 15.26
N TRP A 216 -21.56 2.65 14.60
CA TRP A 216 -21.83 2.62 13.16
C TRP A 216 -22.89 3.65 12.77
N GLY A 217 -22.62 4.41 11.75
CA GLY A 217 -23.56 5.42 11.25
C GLY A 217 -23.60 6.73 12.03
N THR A 218 -22.82 6.90 13.10
CA THR A 218 -22.68 8.19 13.76
C THR A 218 -21.44 8.92 13.25
N PRO A 219 -21.60 10.12 12.66
CA PRO A 219 -20.47 10.91 12.15
C PRO A 219 -19.71 11.64 13.27
N SER A 220 -20.07 11.46 14.52
CA SER A 220 -19.33 12.06 15.60
C SER A 220 -17.90 11.54 15.55
N ALA A 221 -16.97 12.44 15.34
CA ALA A 221 -15.56 12.20 15.49
C ALA A 221 -15.34 11.50 16.82
N SER A 222 -15.12 10.20 16.75
CA SER A 222 -14.75 9.47 17.93
C SER A 222 -13.24 9.42 17.96
N ASN A 223 -12.71 9.92 19.04
CA ASN A 223 -11.31 9.82 19.32
C ASN A 223 -10.95 8.35 19.52
N ILE A 224 -9.78 7.95 19.08
CA ILE A 224 -9.21 6.68 19.55
C ILE A 224 -9.03 6.83 21.06
N GLU A 225 -9.60 5.92 21.81
CA GLU A 225 -9.50 5.91 23.27
C GLU A 225 -8.40 4.96 23.74
N GLN A 226 -8.20 3.88 23.02
CA GLN A 226 -7.31 2.81 23.43
C GLN A 226 -6.59 2.18 22.23
N PHE A 227 -5.37 1.75 22.48
CA PHE A 227 -4.69 0.72 21.69
C PHE A 227 -4.73 -0.62 22.41
N VAL A 228 -5.03 -1.65 21.67
CA VAL A 228 -5.04 -3.03 22.18
C VAL A 228 -4.06 -3.84 21.34
N GLU A 229 -3.01 -4.34 21.99
CA GLU A 229 -2.12 -5.29 21.33
C GLU A 229 -2.81 -6.66 21.30
N ILE A 230 -2.69 -7.33 20.16
CA ILE A 230 -3.16 -8.70 19.98
C ILE A 230 -1.96 -9.64 20.09
N ASP A 231 -2.01 -10.55 21.04
CA ASP A 231 -1.00 -11.61 21.15
C ASP A 231 -1.04 -12.48 19.88
N THR A 232 0.05 -12.52 19.14
CA THR A 232 0.11 -13.21 17.84
C THR A 232 0.29 -14.72 17.94
N GLN A 233 0.43 -15.29 19.16
CA GLN A 233 0.47 -16.74 19.38
C GLN A 233 -0.90 -17.27 19.81
N SER A 234 -1.53 -16.63 20.79
CA SER A 234 -2.84 -17.03 21.30
C SER A 234 -4.02 -16.38 20.56
N PHE A 235 -3.76 -15.29 19.84
CA PHE A 235 -4.77 -14.42 19.24
C PHE A 235 -5.80 -13.95 20.28
N GLU A 236 -5.30 -13.52 21.42
CA GLU A 236 -6.08 -12.91 22.50
C GLU A 236 -5.72 -11.42 22.62
N ALA A 237 -6.70 -10.61 23.02
CA ALA A 237 -6.47 -9.19 23.29
C ALA A 237 -5.69 -9.04 24.61
N LYS A 238 -4.60 -8.26 24.59
CA LYS A 238 -3.88 -7.87 25.79
C LYS A 238 -4.59 -6.72 26.51
N THR A 239 -4.06 -6.30 27.66
CA THR A 239 -4.58 -5.16 28.41
C THR A 239 -4.55 -3.89 27.56
N PRO A 240 -5.68 -3.18 27.40
CA PRO A 240 -5.72 -1.96 26.62
C PRO A 240 -4.84 -0.87 27.22
N VAL A 241 -4.20 -0.11 26.32
CA VAL A 241 -3.44 1.10 26.65
C VAL A 241 -4.33 2.31 26.33
N THR A 242 -4.63 3.14 27.33
CA THR A 242 -5.36 4.39 27.10
C THR A 242 -4.45 5.40 26.41
N VAL A 243 -4.94 6.02 25.36
CA VAL A 243 -4.18 7.02 24.59
C VAL A 243 -4.93 8.34 24.55
N PRO A 244 -4.25 9.47 24.75
CA PRO A 244 -4.87 10.79 24.78
C PRO A 244 -5.07 11.33 23.35
N MET A 245 -5.70 10.54 22.45
CA MET A 245 -5.71 10.91 21.04
C MET A 245 -7.07 11.33 20.55
N ALA A 246 -7.13 12.54 20.00
CA ALA A 246 -8.18 12.97 19.11
C ALA A 246 -7.88 12.46 17.69
N CYS A 247 -7.93 11.14 17.49
CA CYS A 247 -7.79 10.56 16.18
C CYS A 247 -9.13 10.09 15.68
N GLN A 248 -9.43 10.42 14.44
CA GLN A 248 -10.70 10.03 13.87
C GLN A 248 -10.63 8.63 13.31
N ASN A 249 -11.65 7.89 13.65
CA ASN A 249 -12.16 6.83 12.81
C ASN A 249 -13.39 7.32 12.06
N SER A 250 -13.38 7.27 10.77
CA SER A 250 -14.57 7.49 9.99
C SER A 250 -15.37 6.19 9.91
N SER A 251 -16.44 6.10 10.66
CA SER A 251 -17.41 5.01 10.51
C SER A 251 -18.19 5.06 9.20
N PHE A 252 -18.03 6.11 8.42
CA PHE A 252 -18.65 6.27 7.12
C PHE A 252 -17.70 6.04 5.97
N ALA A 253 -16.42 6.32 6.16
CA ALA A 253 -15.45 6.21 5.10
C ALA A 253 -14.95 4.77 5.01
N TRP A 254 -14.81 4.33 3.80
CA TRP A 254 -14.13 3.10 3.44
C TRP A 254 -12.62 3.34 3.30
N GLN A 255 -12.18 4.51 3.69
CA GLN A 255 -10.80 4.98 3.61
C GLN A 255 -9.89 4.18 4.53
N LYS A 256 -8.62 4.18 4.19
CA LYS A 256 -7.55 3.73 5.10
C LYS A 256 -7.67 4.49 6.42
N THR A 257 -7.70 3.76 7.52
CA THR A 257 -7.78 4.33 8.87
C THR A 257 -6.54 4.05 9.72
N SER A 258 -5.63 3.20 9.23
CA SER A 258 -4.37 2.91 9.89
C SER A 258 -3.45 4.14 9.91
N PRO A 259 -2.65 4.32 10.98
CA PRO A 259 -1.70 5.42 11.09
C PRO A 259 -0.57 5.30 10.08
N ALA A 260 0.14 6.39 9.83
CA ALA A 260 1.49 6.31 9.30
C ALA A 260 2.43 5.80 10.40
N ILE A 261 3.34 4.89 10.08
CA ILE A 261 4.11 4.14 11.08
C ILE A 261 5.60 4.24 10.82
N ASP A 262 6.33 4.78 11.79
CA ASP A 262 7.77 4.56 11.92
C ASP A 262 7.99 3.32 12.79
N ALA A 263 8.02 2.17 12.16
CA ALA A 263 8.15 0.90 12.87
C ALA A 263 9.48 0.76 13.60
N LYS A 264 10.56 1.33 13.07
CA LYS A 264 11.90 1.28 13.66
C LYS A 264 11.95 2.00 15.02
N ASN A 265 11.31 3.17 15.09
CA ASN A 265 11.28 3.98 16.31
C ASN A 265 10.02 3.73 17.13
N ARG A 266 9.06 2.93 16.66
CA ARG A 266 7.77 2.64 17.28
C ARG A 266 6.95 3.90 17.50
N VAL A 267 6.85 4.73 16.45
CA VAL A 267 6.10 5.99 16.49
C VAL A 267 4.94 5.91 15.49
N LEU A 268 3.77 6.35 15.95
CA LEU A 268 2.56 6.41 15.17
C LEU A 268 2.20 7.87 14.87
N TYR A 269 1.74 8.12 13.64
CA TYR A 269 1.32 9.43 13.20
C TYR A 269 -0.12 9.35 12.69
N TYR A 270 -0.99 10.14 13.27
CA TYR A 270 -2.41 10.12 13.01
C TYR A 270 -2.87 11.41 12.36
N ALA A 271 -3.51 11.27 11.21
CA ALA A 271 -4.31 12.34 10.67
C ALA A 271 -5.63 12.40 11.44
N PRO A 272 -6.14 13.58 11.75
CA PRO A 272 -7.46 13.71 12.36
C PRO A 272 -8.53 13.39 11.33
N ALA A 273 -9.77 13.47 11.80
CA ALA A 273 -10.95 13.44 11.01
C ALA A 273 -10.92 14.29 9.76
N SER A 274 -11.75 13.91 8.78
CA SER A 274 -12.12 14.79 7.67
C SER A 274 -12.39 16.23 8.18
N GLY A 275 -11.65 17.17 7.63
CA GLY A 275 -11.65 18.56 8.07
C GLY A 275 -10.61 18.94 9.11
N GLY A 276 -9.81 18.00 9.60
CA GLY A 276 -8.68 18.30 10.47
C GLY A 276 -7.51 18.97 9.76
N ASN A 277 -6.72 19.72 10.50
CA ASN A 277 -5.62 20.52 9.98
C ASN A 277 -4.30 20.30 10.73
N PHE A 278 -4.11 19.13 11.34
CA PHE A 278 -2.88 18.74 12.02
C PHE A 278 -2.66 17.23 11.93
N ILE A 279 -1.43 16.80 12.16
CA ILE A 279 -1.06 15.39 12.33
C ILE A 279 -0.49 15.23 13.73
N SER A 280 -1.02 14.27 14.48
CA SER A 280 -0.57 13.94 15.82
C SER A 280 0.52 12.88 15.78
N LYS A 281 1.41 12.90 16.77
CA LYS A 281 2.47 11.92 16.97
C LYS A 281 2.28 11.21 18.31
N TYR A 282 2.44 9.90 18.32
CA TYR A 282 2.43 9.08 19.52
C TYR A 282 3.64 8.15 19.55
N ASP A 283 4.47 8.29 20.57
CA ASP A 283 5.61 7.41 20.83
C ASP A 283 5.15 6.23 21.69
N MET A 284 5.16 5.03 21.13
CA MET A 284 4.70 3.83 21.81
C MET A 284 5.67 3.34 22.90
N ASN A 285 6.93 3.77 22.90
CA ASN A 285 7.89 3.38 23.92
C ASN A 285 7.74 4.23 25.19
N THR A 286 7.46 5.52 25.04
CA THR A 286 7.39 6.47 26.14
C THR A 286 5.95 6.83 26.54
N GLY A 287 4.99 6.62 25.64
CA GLY A 287 3.62 7.10 25.81
C GLY A 287 3.47 8.60 25.57
N GLU A 288 4.50 9.29 25.08
CA GLU A 288 4.42 10.71 24.75
C GLU A 288 3.51 10.95 23.55
N PHE A 289 2.68 11.98 23.69
CA PHE A 289 1.73 12.42 22.69
C PHE A 289 1.90 13.89 22.35
N SER A 290 2.00 14.19 21.06
CA SER A 290 2.03 15.55 20.51
C SER A 290 0.88 15.72 19.53
N GLN A 291 -0.14 16.51 19.89
CA GLN A 291 -1.33 16.68 19.05
C GLN A 291 -1.02 17.37 17.73
N ASN A 292 -0.23 18.42 17.75
CA ASN A 292 0.10 19.25 16.58
C ASN A 292 1.56 19.03 16.16
N PHE A 293 1.96 17.79 15.88
CA PHE A 293 3.30 17.50 15.42
C PHE A 293 3.56 18.14 14.05
N ILE A 294 2.60 18.01 13.12
CA ILE A 294 2.55 18.77 11.88
C ILE A 294 1.30 19.64 11.90
N THR A 295 1.42 20.91 11.58
CA THR A 295 0.29 21.82 11.39
C THR A 295 0.13 22.12 9.91
N ILE A 296 -1.03 21.79 9.36
CA ILE A 296 -1.36 22.06 7.96
C ILE A 296 -1.55 23.57 7.76
N PRO A 297 -1.16 24.14 6.60
CA PRO A 297 -1.31 25.55 6.31
C PRO A 297 -2.72 26.09 6.54
N GLN A 298 -2.82 27.33 7.01
CA GLN A 298 -4.08 27.97 7.31
C GLN A 298 -5.03 27.97 6.10
N GLY A 299 -6.29 27.59 6.32
CA GLY A 299 -7.30 27.49 5.28
C GLY A 299 -7.31 26.15 4.53
N GLN A 300 -6.38 25.28 4.80
CA GLN A 300 -6.36 23.91 4.27
C GLN A 300 -6.74 22.91 5.34
N LYS A 301 -7.19 21.74 4.91
CA LYS A 301 -7.60 20.63 5.79
C LYS A 301 -7.46 19.30 5.05
N MET A 302 -7.44 18.19 5.77
CA MET A 302 -7.45 16.85 5.18
C MET A 302 -8.89 16.39 4.92
N TYR A 303 -9.09 15.70 3.79
CA TYR A 303 -10.39 15.08 3.47
C TYR A 303 -10.57 13.74 4.20
N GLY A 304 -9.53 12.95 4.23
CA GLY A 304 -9.48 11.67 4.92
C GLY A 304 -8.12 11.44 5.57
N ASN A 305 -7.78 10.20 5.87
CA ASN A 305 -6.44 9.82 6.36
C ASN A 305 -5.45 9.72 5.18
N VAL A 306 -5.14 10.86 4.59
CA VAL A 306 -4.27 11.01 3.42
C VAL A 306 -2.88 11.48 3.82
N CYS A 307 -2.35 10.82 4.84
CA CYS A 307 -0.98 10.99 5.32
C CYS A 307 -0.32 9.63 5.41
N ASP A 308 0.85 9.48 4.83
CA ASP A 308 1.67 8.29 5.06
C ASP A 308 3.15 8.62 5.02
N LEU A 309 3.98 7.73 5.57
CA LEU A 309 5.41 7.88 5.70
C LEU A 309 6.12 7.10 4.58
N ASP A 310 6.91 7.79 3.78
CA ASP A 310 7.71 7.16 2.73
C ASP A 310 8.76 6.22 3.36
N PRO A 311 8.69 4.92 3.08
CA PRO A 311 9.59 3.94 3.68
C PRO A 311 11.07 4.13 3.30
N ASN A 312 11.35 4.85 2.20
CA ASN A 312 12.71 5.08 1.71
C ASN A 312 13.34 6.35 2.27
N THR A 313 12.57 7.42 2.39
CA THR A 313 13.06 8.73 2.80
C THR A 313 12.72 9.09 4.23
N GLY A 314 11.68 8.48 4.80
CA GLY A 314 11.12 8.85 6.10
C GLY A 314 10.36 10.19 6.07
N ASN A 315 10.08 10.73 4.90
CA ASN A 315 9.27 11.94 4.76
C ASN A 315 7.78 11.59 4.74
N PHE A 316 6.96 12.50 5.26
CA PHE A 316 5.51 12.40 5.15
C PHE A 316 5.05 12.96 3.81
N VAL A 317 4.12 12.26 3.18
CA VAL A 317 3.35 12.74 2.05
C VAL A 317 1.93 12.99 2.53
N VAL A 318 1.45 14.22 2.37
CA VAL A 318 0.15 14.66 2.89
C VAL A 318 -0.63 15.38 1.82
N GLU A 319 -1.88 14.96 1.56
CA GLU A 319 -2.77 15.69 0.67
C GLU A 319 -3.78 16.50 1.45
N THR A 320 -4.04 17.71 0.98
CA THR A 320 -4.98 18.64 1.60
C THR A 320 -5.92 19.27 0.58
N PHE A 321 -7.00 19.85 1.07
CA PHE A 321 -7.93 20.63 0.26
C PHE A 321 -8.44 21.85 1.04
N VAL A 322 -9.02 22.82 0.35
CA VAL A 322 -9.53 24.02 0.99
C VAL A 322 -11.01 23.83 1.37
N ASP A 323 -11.85 23.47 0.42
CA ASP A 323 -13.28 23.30 0.62
C ASP A 323 -13.88 22.31 -0.42
N TYR A 324 -15.16 21.99 -0.23
CA TYR A 324 -15.90 21.04 -1.07
C TYR A 324 -16.37 21.61 -2.42
N SER A 325 -16.24 22.93 -2.64
CA SER A 325 -16.76 23.63 -3.81
C SER A 325 -15.68 24.15 -4.73
N SER A 326 -14.42 24.14 -4.31
CA SER A 326 -13.29 24.63 -5.10
C SER A 326 -12.36 23.51 -5.57
N GLN A 327 -11.56 23.80 -6.59
CA GLN A 327 -10.52 22.89 -7.08
C GLN A 327 -9.15 23.22 -6.48
N ASN A 328 -9.12 23.51 -5.18
CA ASN A 328 -7.91 23.86 -4.45
C ASN A 328 -7.44 22.68 -3.60
N TYR A 329 -6.56 21.89 -4.17
CA TYR A 329 -5.94 20.72 -3.55
C TYR A 329 -4.43 20.87 -3.58
N TYR A 330 -3.74 20.34 -2.56
CA TYR A 330 -2.31 20.48 -2.42
C TYR A 330 -1.67 19.18 -1.95
N LEU A 331 -0.45 18.95 -2.41
CA LEU A 331 0.45 17.92 -1.92
C LEU A 331 1.55 18.59 -1.13
N HIS A 332 1.78 18.11 0.07
CA HIS A 332 2.83 18.55 0.97
C HIS A 332 3.80 17.41 1.23
N ILE A 333 5.06 17.74 1.41
CA ILE A 333 6.09 16.82 1.88
C ILE A 333 6.68 17.42 3.15
N TYR A 334 6.65 16.65 4.25
CA TYR A 334 7.26 17.04 5.52
C TYR A 334 8.40 16.09 5.87
N ASN A 335 9.44 16.59 6.49
CA ASN A 335 10.51 15.75 7.01
C ASN A 335 10.10 15.05 8.33
N LYS A 336 10.99 14.19 8.85
CA LYS A 336 10.79 13.45 10.11
C LYS A 336 10.61 14.34 11.36
N ASP A 337 10.96 15.63 11.27
CA ASP A 337 10.84 16.61 12.36
C ASP A 337 9.55 17.44 12.23
N GLY A 338 8.74 17.16 11.20
CA GLY A 338 7.47 17.83 10.92
C GLY A 338 7.60 19.15 10.17
N GLU A 339 8.78 19.45 9.60
CA GLU A 339 9.02 20.64 8.81
C GLU A 339 8.74 20.38 7.33
N GLU A 340 8.09 21.33 6.66
CA GLU A 340 7.78 21.21 5.23
C GLU A 340 9.05 21.25 4.37
N VAL A 341 9.17 20.29 3.45
CA VAL A 341 10.29 20.13 2.52
C VAL A 341 9.92 20.70 1.17
N GLY A 342 10.49 21.84 0.82
CA GLY A 342 10.17 22.53 -0.41
C GLY A 342 8.87 23.35 -0.33
N GLU A 343 8.28 23.63 -1.48
CA GLU A 343 6.99 24.32 -1.57
C GLU A 343 5.87 23.31 -1.77
N GLN A 344 4.68 23.62 -1.23
CA GLN A 344 3.47 22.84 -1.52
C GLN A 344 3.21 22.78 -3.02
N ILE A 345 2.75 21.64 -3.50
CA ILE A 345 2.42 21.43 -4.92
C ILE A 345 0.91 21.52 -5.09
N GLN A 346 0.43 22.51 -5.85
CA GLN A 346 -0.99 22.60 -6.13
C GLN A 346 -1.40 21.57 -7.19
N LEU A 347 -2.37 20.72 -6.84
CA LEU A 347 -3.03 19.82 -7.79
C LEU A 347 -4.12 20.58 -8.55
N THR A 348 -3.99 20.60 -9.85
CA THR A 348 -4.94 21.29 -10.74
C THR A 348 -5.81 20.28 -11.50
N LYS A 349 -6.71 20.76 -12.37
CA LYS A 349 -7.49 19.95 -13.33
C LYS A 349 -8.61 19.09 -12.78
N GLY A 350 -9.02 19.24 -11.54
CA GLY A 350 -10.14 18.46 -11.03
C GLY A 350 -10.55 18.73 -9.58
N TYR A 351 -11.62 18.08 -9.18
CA TYR A 351 -12.03 17.88 -7.81
C TYR A 351 -11.48 16.52 -7.38
N TRP A 352 -10.43 16.52 -6.57
CA TRP A 352 -9.71 15.27 -6.30
C TRP A 352 -10.31 14.49 -5.13
N PHE A 353 -10.68 15.13 -4.03
CA PHE A 353 -11.13 14.48 -2.81
C PHE A 353 -10.23 13.28 -2.43
N PRO A 354 -9.03 13.57 -1.92
CA PRO A 354 -7.99 12.57 -1.71
C PRO A 354 -8.45 11.47 -0.72
N ALA A 355 -8.27 10.21 -1.11
CA ALA A 355 -8.69 9.06 -0.30
C ALA A 355 -7.52 8.34 0.37
N MET A 356 -6.41 8.18 -0.33
CA MET A 356 -5.26 7.41 0.15
C MET A 356 -4.00 7.76 -0.63
N VAL A 357 -2.86 7.77 0.04
CA VAL A 357 -1.53 7.75 -0.60
C VAL A 357 -0.94 6.35 -0.49
N MET A 358 -0.18 5.94 -1.52
CA MET A 358 0.52 4.66 -1.53
C MET A 358 1.85 4.81 -2.27
N PHE A 359 2.96 4.48 -1.60
CA PHE A 359 4.28 4.53 -2.22
C PHE A 359 4.44 3.40 -3.21
N ALA A 360 4.88 3.76 -4.42
CA ALA A 360 5.21 2.76 -5.43
C ALA A 360 6.34 1.87 -4.90
N LYS A 361 6.17 0.55 -5.04
CA LYS A 361 7.27 -0.37 -4.76
C LYS A 361 8.30 -0.18 -5.86
N ALA A 362 9.49 0.32 -5.49
CA ALA A 362 10.62 0.36 -6.40
C ALA A 362 10.81 -1.03 -7.02
N GLU A 363 11.15 -1.08 -8.31
CA GLU A 363 11.63 -2.33 -8.86
C GLU A 363 12.71 -2.85 -7.91
N GLN A 364 12.45 -3.98 -7.30
CA GLN A 364 13.56 -4.76 -6.82
C GLN A 364 14.30 -5.14 -8.10
N THR A 365 15.34 -4.35 -8.45
CA THR A 365 16.35 -4.85 -9.35
C THR A 365 16.65 -6.22 -8.78
N PRO A 366 16.64 -7.31 -9.57
CA PRO A 366 17.15 -8.58 -9.09
C PRO A 366 18.61 -8.33 -8.72
N THR A 367 18.85 -7.77 -7.55
CA THR A 367 20.11 -7.93 -6.89
C THR A 367 20.14 -9.42 -6.63
N GLY A 368 21.04 -10.14 -7.28
CA GLY A 368 21.23 -11.57 -7.06
C GLY A 368 21.70 -11.86 -5.63
N ILE A 369 21.02 -11.27 -4.65
CA ILE A 369 21.21 -11.42 -3.21
C ILE A 369 19.80 -11.65 -2.64
N THR A 370 19.35 -12.90 -2.79
CA THR A 370 18.33 -13.43 -1.91
C THR A 370 18.97 -13.60 -0.54
N ASP A 371 18.39 -12.94 0.47
CA ASP A 371 18.73 -13.05 1.89
C ASP A 371 20.24 -13.10 2.26
N ALA A 372 20.78 -11.95 2.62
CA ALA A 372 22.13 -11.83 3.19
C ALA A 372 22.30 -12.58 4.55
N ASN A 373 21.28 -13.21 5.07
CA ASN A 373 21.28 -13.92 6.35
C ASN A 373 20.98 -15.43 6.29
N ALA A 374 20.67 -16.00 5.13
CA ALA A 374 20.69 -17.44 5.02
C ALA A 374 22.16 -17.90 4.87
N GLU A 375 22.68 -18.66 5.80
CA GLU A 375 23.99 -19.32 5.66
C GLU A 375 23.94 -20.27 4.45
N LYS A 376 24.31 -19.73 3.28
CA LYS A 376 24.36 -20.54 2.05
C LYS A 376 25.56 -21.48 2.11
N THR A 377 25.31 -22.76 2.02
CA THR A 377 26.38 -23.75 1.97
C THR A 377 27.10 -23.68 0.63
N VAL A 378 28.40 -23.41 0.67
CA VAL A 378 29.26 -23.36 -0.53
C VAL A 378 29.43 -24.77 -1.12
N ALA A 379 29.05 -24.94 -2.37
CA ALA A 379 29.24 -26.16 -3.13
C ALA A 379 30.60 -26.20 -3.83
N SER A 380 31.03 -25.07 -4.42
CA SER A 380 32.34 -24.95 -5.06
C SER A 380 32.76 -23.49 -5.21
N VAL A 381 34.08 -23.26 -5.31
CA VAL A 381 34.65 -21.95 -5.65
C VAL A 381 35.53 -22.09 -6.89
N LYS A 382 35.43 -21.19 -7.88
CA LYS A 382 36.30 -21.10 -9.04
C LYS A 382 36.88 -19.70 -9.18
N TYR A 383 38.11 -19.65 -9.59
CA TYR A 383 38.85 -18.42 -9.85
C TYR A 383 39.04 -18.22 -11.33
N PHE A 384 38.81 -17.02 -11.81
CA PHE A 384 39.09 -16.65 -13.21
C PHE A 384 40.05 -15.47 -13.22
N ASN A 385 41.13 -15.57 -13.99
CA ASN A 385 42.03 -14.44 -14.22
C ASN A 385 41.46 -13.47 -15.26
N ILE A 386 42.15 -12.36 -15.48
CA ILE A 386 41.72 -11.32 -16.45
C ILE A 386 41.72 -11.83 -17.94
N SER A 387 42.34 -12.94 -18.21
CA SER A 387 42.34 -13.58 -19.54
C SER A 387 41.24 -14.65 -19.67
N GLY A 388 40.37 -14.81 -18.64
CA GLY A 388 39.27 -15.77 -18.65
C GLY A 388 39.65 -17.21 -18.36
N MET A 389 40.91 -17.51 -18.01
CA MET A 389 41.31 -18.85 -17.57
C MET A 389 40.75 -19.14 -16.20
N SER A 390 40.23 -20.35 -15.98
CA SER A 390 39.66 -20.79 -14.71
C SER A 390 40.58 -21.78 -13.98
N SER A 391 40.55 -21.70 -12.64
CA SER A 391 41.24 -22.60 -11.70
C SER A 391 40.42 -22.82 -10.45
N ASN A 392 40.71 -23.88 -9.70
CA ASN A 392 40.20 -24.09 -8.35
C ASN A 392 41.07 -23.39 -7.30
N GLU A 393 42.25 -22.90 -7.70
CA GLU A 393 43.14 -22.13 -6.87
C GLU A 393 43.26 -20.69 -7.42
N PRO A 394 43.51 -19.70 -6.56
CA PRO A 394 43.63 -18.31 -7.00
C PRO A 394 44.88 -18.09 -7.88
N PHE A 395 44.74 -17.26 -8.90
CA PHE A 395 45.88 -16.71 -9.67
C PHE A 395 46.43 -15.50 -8.90
N GLU A 396 47.72 -15.27 -9.10
CA GLU A 396 48.36 -14.03 -8.62
C GLU A 396 47.73 -12.82 -9.35
N GLY A 397 47.43 -11.78 -8.62
CA GLY A 397 46.79 -10.57 -9.11
C GLY A 397 45.27 -10.57 -9.06
N LEU A 398 44.62 -9.92 -10.03
CA LEU A 398 43.17 -9.75 -10.04
C LEU A 398 42.44 -11.02 -10.48
N ASN A 399 41.57 -11.53 -9.62
CA ASN A 399 40.68 -12.66 -9.88
C ASN A 399 39.20 -12.25 -9.89
N ILE A 400 38.40 -12.93 -10.72
CA ILE A 400 36.94 -13.00 -10.51
C ILE A 400 36.71 -14.33 -9.78
N VAL A 401 36.22 -14.24 -8.54
CA VAL A 401 35.92 -15.40 -7.70
C VAL A 401 34.46 -15.74 -7.86
N VAL A 402 34.17 -16.91 -8.42
CA VAL A 402 32.77 -17.41 -8.55
C VAL A 402 32.55 -18.46 -7.48
N THR A 403 31.61 -18.19 -6.58
CA THR A 403 31.17 -19.13 -5.54
C THR A 403 29.83 -19.72 -5.96
N ASN A 404 29.75 -21.03 -6.09
CA ASN A 404 28.48 -21.74 -6.33
C ASN A 404 27.99 -22.32 -4.99
N TYR A 405 26.68 -22.24 -4.79
CA TYR A 405 26.05 -22.74 -3.58
C TYR A 405 25.24 -24.00 -3.86
N THR A 406 24.96 -24.76 -2.80
CA THR A 406 24.21 -26.03 -2.90
C THR A 406 22.75 -25.84 -3.34
N ASP A 407 22.21 -24.63 -3.22
CA ASP A 407 20.88 -24.24 -3.70
C ASP A 407 20.82 -23.95 -5.21
N GLY A 408 21.95 -24.10 -5.93
CA GLY A 408 22.08 -23.82 -7.36
C GLY A 408 22.33 -22.34 -7.69
N SER A 409 22.34 -21.46 -6.71
CA SER A 409 22.71 -20.06 -6.91
C SER A 409 24.22 -19.87 -6.98
N HIS A 410 24.69 -18.73 -7.50
CA HIS A 410 26.09 -18.38 -7.51
C HIS A 410 26.31 -16.90 -7.22
N SER A 411 27.51 -16.55 -6.75
CA SER A 411 27.98 -15.17 -6.61
C SER A 411 29.32 -15.01 -7.33
N ALA A 412 29.61 -13.80 -7.80
CA ALA A 412 30.87 -13.45 -8.44
C ALA A 412 31.41 -12.14 -7.88
N VAL A 413 32.64 -12.15 -7.38
CA VAL A 413 33.30 -10.96 -6.84
C VAL A 413 34.68 -10.78 -7.41
N LYS A 414 35.12 -9.53 -7.61
CA LYS A 414 36.51 -9.22 -7.99
C LYS A 414 37.37 -9.17 -6.73
N LYS A 415 38.48 -9.88 -6.72
CA LYS A 415 39.38 -9.94 -5.57
C LYS A 415 40.84 -9.93 -6.03
N MET A 416 41.64 -9.08 -5.40
CA MET A 416 43.09 -9.09 -5.57
C MET A 416 43.67 -10.17 -4.66
N MET A 417 44.44 -11.10 -5.26
CA MET A 417 45.18 -12.13 -4.55
C MET A 417 46.66 -11.81 -4.57
N LYS A 418 47.35 -12.13 -3.49
CA LYS A 418 48.81 -11.94 -3.33
C LYS A 418 49.52 -13.22 -3.70
#